data_5c2be2f55059c77dd02955a647ac74f4
#
_entry.id   5c2be2f55059c77dd02955a647ac74f4
#
_cell.length_a   1.000
_cell.length_b   1.000
_cell.length_c   1.000
_cell.angle_alpha   90.00
_cell.angle_beta   90.00
_cell.angle_gamma   90.00
#
_symmetry.space_group_name_H-M   'P 1'
#
loop_
_entity.id
_entity.type
_entity.pdbx_description
1 polymer ?
#
loop_
_entity_poly.entity_id
_entity_poly.type
_entity_poly.pdbx_seq_one_letter_code
_entity_poly.pdbx_strand_id
1 'polypeptide(L)'
;MTQHRGLILSVLAAWLLAAGAADAASPRAAVRTWRISHERQIVEDFSRFVAMPDVATTLADVEANAAYISGQLEARGFRVRLLRAAPGTPPSVFAELTTPGARRTVVFYAHYDGQPVNQKGWLSPPFQPTMRTAPPQSQLVDVAGWKGSLDPEWRLYARAAADDKVTIQAMISAVDALKAAGVKPTVNIKLLYEGEEEQGSPHFATIVAQNAGALRGDLLIMGDGPMHPSGRQEINGGNRGITDFTAVVYGPSKPLHDGHYGSWAPSPAVMIADLVMSLRDDEGHILIPGIYDDVAPVSAADKAALAALPPVEADLKTALGLGRTIGPARLADGYLGPTLNIRAIHAGDEGPNAANAIATEAEASVDIRLAPGETPARVQALTEAYLAAKGWFIVRAAPDAATRMAHPKILRLNWDDGASMATETPLDTPAAAAVAASIDRTVGYRVIKLPIMGGSSGFAAIVNQLHAPMVGVAIANYDDNQHARNENLRLGNLWDGIEVYAGLLADLDW
;
A
#
# COMPACT_ATOMS: atom_id res chain seq x y z
N MET A 1 -11.03 72.76 49.45
CA MET A 1 -12.00 72.44 48.37
C MET A 1 -11.28 72.57 47.02
N THR A 2 -11.16 71.59 46.25
CA THR A 2 -10.47 71.38 44.95
C THR A 2 -9.42 70.31 45.04
N GLN A 3 -9.83 69.08 44.63
CA GLN A 3 -9.03 68.05 43.97
C GLN A 3 -9.89 66.78 43.97
N HIS A 4 -10.64 66.53 42.89
CA HIS A 4 -11.11 65.21 42.42
C HIS A 4 -11.88 65.38 41.11
N ARG A 5 -11.18 65.79 40.04
CA ARG A 5 -11.70 65.67 38.68
C ARG A 5 -10.53 65.43 37.72
N GLY A 6 -9.98 64.23 37.68
CA GLY A 6 -8.85 63.99 36.81
C GLY A 6 -8.50 62.52 36.59
N LEU A 7 -9.37 61.56 36.95
CA LEU A 7 -8.96 60.12 36.85
C LEU A 7 -10.01 59.22 36.18
N ILE A 8 -10.94 59.73 35.39
CA ILE A 8 -11.99 58.90 34.73
C ILE A 8 -11.90 58.87 33.21
N LEU A 9 -11.01 59.65 32.59
CA LEU A 9 -10.90 59.70 31.13
C LEU A 9 -9.76 58.83 30.53
N SER A 10 -8.93 58.17 31.34
CA SER A 10 -7.79 57.39 30.85
C SER A 10 -8.07 55.89 30.78
N VAL A 11 -9.21 55.39 31.26
CA VAL A 11 -9.54 53.95 31.26
C VAL A 11 -10.44 53.53 30.11
N LEU A 12 -11.13 54.46 29.44
CA LEU A 12 -11.98 54.15 28.27
C LEU A 12 -11.24 54.07 26.94
N ALA A 13 -10.01 54.57 26.84
CA ALA A 13 -9.21 54.48 25.58
C ALA A 13 -8.41 53.19 25.45
N ALA A 14 -8.26 52.39 26.55
CA ALA A 14 -7.52 51.14 26.48
C ALA A 14 -8.41 49.92 26.14
N TRP A 15 -9.74 50.08 26.10
CA TRP A 15 -10.67 49.00 25.75
C TRP A 15 -11.13 49.01 24.26
N LEU A 16 -10.78 50.02 23.49
CA LEU A 16 -11.13 50.13 22.08
C LEU A 16 -10.02 49.69 21.09
N LEU A 17 -8.85 49.26 21.62
CA LEU A 17 -7.77 48.73 20.81
C LEU A 17 -7.62 47.21 20.91
N ALA A 18 -8.45 46.53 21.70
CA ALA A 18 -8.46 45.05 21.82
C ALA A 18 -9.54 44.37 20.97
N ALA A 19 -10.31 45.12 20.16
CA ALA A 19 -11.34 44.55 19.31
C ALA A 19 -10.91 44.63 17.84
N GLY A 20 -9.88 43.85 17.45
CA GLY A 20 -9.43 43.88 16.06
C GLY A 20 -8.38 42.85 15.66
N ALA A 21 -8.02 41.91 16.51
CA ALA A 21 -7.41 40.67 16.06
C ALA A 21 -8.56 39.65 15.92
N ALA A 22 -9.26 39.68 14.79
CA ALA A 22 -9.95 38.47 14.35
C ALA A 22 -8.90 37.38 14.38
N ASP A 23 -9.05 36.37 15.27
CA ASP A 23 -8.22 35.18 15.28
C ASP A 23 -8.19 34.64 13.85
N ALA A 24 -7.10 34.90 13.15
CA ALA A 24 -6.90 34.30 11.85
C ALA A 24 -6.94 32.80 12.11
N ALA A 25 -7.98 32.13 11.63
CA ALA A 25 -8.16 30.70 11.81
C ALA A 25 -6.82 30.02 11.47
N SER A 26 -6.38 29.11 12.33
CA SER A 26 -5.12 28.39 12.06
C SER A 26 -5.18 27.80 10.64
N PRO A 27 -4.04 27.68 9.91
CA PRO A 27 -4.03 27.11 8.57
C PRO A 27 -4.84 25.80 8.48
N ARG A 28 -4.78 24.96 9.51
CA ARG A 28 -5.56 23.70 9.59
C ARG A 28 -7.05 23.93 9.71
N ALA A 29 -7.47 24.88 10.54
CA ALA A 29 -8.89 25.23 10.66
C ALA A 29 -9.44 25.79 9.33
N ALA A 30 -8.66 26.57 8.60
CA ALA A 30 -9.05 27.08 7.28
C ALA A 30 -9.18 25.95 6.26
N VAL A 31 -8.23 24.98 6.22
CA VAL A 31 -8.28 23.80 5.38
C VAL A 31 -9.51 22.95 5.69
N ARG A 32 -9.79 22.67 6.97
CA ARG A 32 -10.98 21.94 7.40
C ARG A 32 -12.27 22.63 6.99
N THR A 33 -12.36 23.95 7.16
CA THR A 33 -13.53 24.73 6.74
C THR A 33 -13.75 24.63 5.23
N TRP A 34 -12.67 24.76 4.43
CA TRP A 34 -12.76 24.61 2.99
C TRP A 34 -13.22 23.19 2.62
N ARG A 35 -12.62 22.15 3.20
CA ARG A 35 -12.97 20.75 2.94
C ARG A 35 -14.45 20.50 3.23
N ILE A 36 -14.96 20.92 4.40
CA ILE A 36 -16.38 20.76 4.76
C ILE A 36 -17.31 21.42 3.73
N SER A 37 -16.95 22.60 3.24
CA SER A 37 -17.76 23.32 2.24
C SER A 37 -17.68 22.71 0.84
N HIS A 38 -16.70 21.83 0.56
CA HIS A 38 -16.46 21.22 -0.76
C HIS A 38 -16.64 19.69 -0.78
N GLU A 39 -17.09 19.05 0.31
CA GLU A 39 -17.23 17.59 0.42
C GLU A 39 -17.95 16.96 -0.77
N ARG A 40 -19.07 17.57 -1.19
CA ARG A 40 -19.85 17.07 -2.33
C ARG A 40 -19.06 17.13 -3.63
N GLN A 41 -18.43 18.26 -3.91
CA GLN A 41 -17.61 18.43 -5.11
C GLN A 41 -16.43 17.44 -5.12
N ILE A 42 -15.77 17.24 -3.97
CA ILE A 42 -14.67 16.29 -3.83
C ILE A 42 -15.13 14.86 -4.14
N VAL A 43 -16.30 14.46 -3.61
CA VAL A 43 -16.89 13.12 -3.91
C VAL A 43 -17.25 12.98 -5.38
N GLU A 44 -17.80 14.02 -6.02
CA GLU A 44 -18.14 14.01 -7.45
C GLU A 44 -16.88 13.90 -8.32
N ASP A 45 -15.83 14.65 -7.98
CA ASP A 45 -14.54 14.62 -8.69
C ASP A 45 -13.88 13.25 -8.53
N PHE A 46 -13.86 12.72 -7.31
CA PHE A 46 -13.31 11.42 -7.03
C PHE A 46 -14.10 10.30 -7.73
N SER A 47 -15.43 10.38 -7.71
CA SER A 47 -16.27 9.43 -8.43
C SER A 47 -15.99 9.42 -9.94
N ARG A 48 -15.74 10.59 -10.55
CA ARG A 48 -15.32 10.65 -11.97
C ARG A 48 -13.95 10.00 -12.19
N PHE A 49 -13.01 10.18 -11.27
CA PHE A 49 -11.68 9.63 -11.37
C PHE A 49 -11.68 8.10 -11.25
N VAL A 50 -12.38 7.52 -10.26
CA VAL A 50 -12.45 6.06 -10.09
C VAL A 50 -13.42 5.36 -11.07
N ALA A 51 -14.21 6.13 -11.83
CA ALA A 51 -15.02 5.58 -12.94
C ALA A 51 -14.17 5.26 -14.18
N MET A 52 -12.95 5.79 -14.27
CA MET A 52 -12.04 5.51 -15.36
C MET A 52 -11.41 4.13 -15.17
N PRO A 53 -11.57 3.19 -16.13
CA PRO A 53 -10.87 1.91 -16.09
C PRO A 53 -9.35 2.14 -15.96
N ASP A 54 -8.66 1.27 -15.21
CA ASP A 54 -7.28 1.52 -14.78
C ASP A 54 -6.40 0.27 -14.70
N VAL A 55 -6.87 -0.86 -15.23
CA VAL A 55 -6.06 -2.08 -15.21
C VAL A 55 -4.84 -1.94 -16.12
N ALA A 56 -3.64 -2.07 -15.56
CA ALA A 56 -2.38 -1.77 -16.25
C ALA A 56 -2.11 -2.61 -17.51
N THR A 57 -2.76 -3.76 -17.66
CA THR A 57 -2.70 -4.56 -18.90
C THR A 57 -3.33 -3.88 -20.12
N THR A 58 -4.13 -2.81 -19.91
CA THR A 58 -4.75 -2.01 -20.97
C THR A 58 -4.08 -0.64 -21.02
N LEU A 59 -3.01 -0.52 -21.84
CA LEU A 59 -2.23 0.73 -21.92
C LEU A 59 -3.09 1.98 -22.18
N ALA A 60 -4.14 1.88 -23.01
CA ALA A 60 -5.01 3.02 -23.31
C ALA A 60 -5.74 3.55 -22.05
N ASP A 61 -6.15 2.67 -21.13
CA ASP A 61 -6.81 3.06 -19.89
C ASP A 61 -5.80 3.75 -18.96
N VAL A 62 -4.59 3.21 -18.85
CA VAL A 62 -3.49 3.83 -18.08
C VAL A 62 -3.14 5.22 -18.62
N GLU A 63 -3.04 5.36 -19.95
CA GLU A 63 -2.77 6.65 -20.59
C GLU A 63 -3.89 7.68 -20.36
N ALA A 64 -5.15 7.25 -20.39
CA ALA A 64 -6.29 8.12 -20.11
C ALA A 64 -6.24 8.63 -18.66
N ASN A 65 -5.95 7.77 -17.68
CA ASN A 65 -5.76 8.16 -16.30
C ASN A 65 -4.57 9.13 -16.12
N ALA A 66 -3.43 8.83 -16.75
CA ALA A 66 -2.26 9.73 -16.72
C ALA A 66 -2.56 11.11 -17.30
N ALA A 67 -3.31 11.19 -18.40
CA ALA A 67 -3.73 12.43 -18.99
C ALA A 67 -4.69 13.22 -18.08
N TYR A 68 -5.65 12.54 -17.45
CA TYR A 68 -6.56 13.15 -16.47
C TYR A 68 -5.79 13.75 -15.30
N ILE A 69 -4.91 12.98 -14.67
CA ILE A 69 -4.08 13.42 -13.54
C ILE A 69 -3.21 14.61 -13.95
N SER A 70 -2.56 14.52 -15.11
CA SER A 70 -1.72 15.61 -15.64
C SER A 70 -2.49 16.92 -15.76
N GLY A 71 -3.68 16.89 -16.37
CA GLY A 71 -4.53 18.07 -16.50
C GLY A 71 -4.97 18.66 -15.16
N GLN A 72 -5.28 17.79 -14.16
CA GLN A 72 -5.62 18.24 -12.82
C GLN A 72 -4.44 18.96 -12.13
N LEU A 73 -3.23 18.46 -12.29
CA LEU A 73 -2.03 19.04 -11.68
C LEU A 73 -1.57 20.32 -12.39
N GLU A 74 -1.62 20.37 -13.73
CA GLU A 74 -1.30 21.55 -14.51
C GLU A 74 -2.23 22.73 -14.18
N ALA A 75 -3.52 22.48 -14.02
CA ALA A 75 -4.50 23.50 -13.60
C ALA A 75 -4.18 24.12 -12.22
N ARG A 76 -3.39 23.41 -11.40
CA ARG A 76 -2.95 23.87 -10.07
C ARG A 76 -1.56 24.49 -10.07
N GLY A 77 -0.91 24.55 -11.24
CA GLY A 77 0.38 25.22 -11.44
C GLY A 77 1.58 24.28 -11.32
N PHE A 78 1.37 22.97 -11.29
CA PHE A 78 2.48 22.02 -11.38
C PHE A 78 3.03 21.98 -12.81
N ARG A 79 4.34 21.76 -12.91
CA ARG A 79 4.99 21.38 -14.16
C ARG A 79 4.96 19.86 -14.27
N VAL A 80 4.23 19.33 -15.24
CA VAL A 80 3.99 17.89 -15.40
C VAL A 80 4.80 17.31 -16.54
N ARG A 81 5.27 16.07 -16.37
CA ARG A 81 5.92 15.25 -17.39
C ARG A 81 5.48 13.80 -17.23
N LEU A 82 5.24 13.12 -18.33
CA LEU A 82 5.06 11.66 -18.35
C LEU A 82 6.44 10.99 -18.52
N LEU A 83 6.82 10.17 -17.54
CA LEU A 83 8.06 9.41 -17.54
C LEU A 83 7.75 7.98 -18.01
N ARG A 84 8.54 7.45 -18.94
CA ARG A 84 8.40 6.10 -19.47
C ARG A 84 9.76 5.42 -19.53
N ALA A 85 9.79 4.10 -19.30
CA ALA A 85 11.01 3.31 -19.47
C ALA A 85 11.38 3.20 -20.96
N ALA A 86 10.36 3.02 -21.83
CA ALA A 86 10.48 2.95 -23.28
C ALA A 86 9.18 3.42 -23.95
N PRO A 87 9.19 3.73 -25.26
CA PRO A 87 7.96 3.99 -26.00
C PRO A 87 6.99 2.80 -25.92
N GLY A 88 5.72 3.09 -25.61
CA GLY A 88 4.66 2.06 -25.48
C GLY A 88 4.58 1.38 -24.12
N THR A 89 5.39 1.77 -23.14
CA THR A 89 5.22 1.31 -21.75
C THR A 89 4.29 2.24 -20.96
N PRO A 90 3.61 1.77 -19.89
CA PRO A 90 2.85 2.60 -18.99
C PRO A 90 3.66 3.80 -18.48
N PRO A 91 3.09 5.01 -18.45
CA PRO A 91 3.78 6.18 -17.92
C PRO A 91 3.68 6.27 -16.41
N SER A 92 4.70 6.84 -15.76
CA SER A 92 4.54 7.49 -14.46
C SER A 92 4.29 8.97 -14.67
N VAL A 93 3.33 9.55 -13.96
CA VAL A 93 3.08 10.99 -13.93
C VAL A 93 4.02 11.63 -12.93
N PHE A 94 4.94 12.46 -13.43
CA PHE A 94 5.84 13.23 -12.58
C PHE A 94 5.41 14.71 -12.63
N ALA A 95 5.21 15.31 -11.46
CA ALA A 95 4.85 16.71 -11.36
C ALA A 95 5.67 17.42 -10.29
N GLU A 96 6.02 18.68 -10.53
CA GLU A 96 6.78 19.46 -9.56
C GLU A 96 6.22 20.87 -9.40
N LEU A 97 6.20 21.34 -8.14
CA LEU A 97 5.85 22.70 -7.77
C LEU A 97 6.94 23.26 -6.85
N THR A 98 7.63 24.30 -7.34
CA THR A 98 8.67 24.97 -6.56
C THR A 98 8.03 26.01 -5.65
N THR A 99 8.34 25.95 -4.37
CA THR A 99 7.88 26.90 -3.36
C THR A 99 8.98 27.93 -3.08
N PRO A 100 8.74 29.23 -3.33
CA PRO A 100 9.72 30.27 -3.05
C PRO A 100 10.15 30.28 -1.57
N GLY A 101 11.45 30.14 -1.33
CA GLY A 101 12.03 30.11 0.01
C GLY A 101 12.11 28.74 0.66
N ALA A 102 11.50 27.70 0.10
CA ALA A 102 11.61 26.33 0.61
C ALA A 102 13.04 25.82 0.46
N ARG A 103 13.53 25.16 1.52
CA ARG A 103 14.87 24.57 1.57
C ARG A 103 14.86 23.08 1.30
N ARG A 104 13.71 22.42 1.53
CA ARG A 104 13.52 20.99 1.42
C ARG A 104 12.63 20.65 0.25
N THR A 105 12.83 19.47 -0.30
CA THR A 105 12.01 18.89 -1.36
C THR A 105 11.44 17.56 -0.88
N VAL A 106 10.12 17.42 -0.93
CA VAL A 106 9.42 16.19 -0.58
C VAL A 106 8.85 15.58 -1.85
N VAL A 107 9.09 14.29 -2.04
CA VAL A 107 8.52 13.49 -3.13
C VAL A 107 7.38 12.67 -2.54
N PHE A 108 6.16 12.86 -3.05
CA PHE A 108 4.99 12.06 -2.70
C PHE A 108 4.75 11.04 -3.79
N TYR A 109 4.61 9.78 -3.38
CA TYR A 109 4.32 8.67 -4.26
C TYR A 109 2.89 8.16 -4.04
N ALA A 110 2.26 7.76 -5.12
CA ALA A 110 1.02 7.00 -5.20
C ALA A 110 1.00 6.22 -6.51
N HIS A 111 0.03 5.32 -6.70
CA HIS A 111 -0.22 4.73 -8.01
C HIS A 111 -1.65 4.98 -8.47
N TYR A 112 -1.91 4.80 -9.77
CA TYR A 112 -3.23 5.09 -10.34
C TYR A 112 -3.79 3.94 -11.20
N ASP A 113 -3.04 2.85 -11.34
CA ASP A 113 -3.57 1.60 -11.85
C ASP A 113 -4.25 0.80 -10.75
N GLY A 114 -5.02 -0.19 -11.13
CA GLY A 114 -5.75 -1.05 -10.21
C GLY A 114 -5.63 -2.52 -10.58
N GLN A 115 -5.87 -3.39 -9.61
CA GLN A 115 -5.89 -4.83 -9.78
C GLN A 115 -6.90 -5.27 -10.86
N PRO A 116 -6.60 -6.34 -11.61
CA PRO A 116 -7.54 -6.94 -12.54
C PRO A 116 -8.90 -7.22 -11.89
N VAL A 117 -9.97 -6.96 -12.62
CA VAL A 117 -11.32 -7.09 -12.11
C VAL A 117 -12.05 -8.27 -12.74
N ASN A 118 -12.59 -9.15 -11.89
CA ASN A 118 -13.64 -10.08 -12.26
C ASN A 118 -14.97 -9.48 -11.80
N GLN A 119 -15.83 -9.08 -12.72
CA GLN A 119 -17.10 -8.41 -12.40
C GLN A 119 -18.07 -9.26 -11.58
N LYS A 120 -17.90 -10.59 -11.59
CA LYS A 120 -18.77 -11.50 -10.83
C LYS A 120 -18.60 -11.32 -9.33
N GLY A 121 -19.69 -11.02 -8.65
CA GLY A 121 -19.73 -10.92 -7.18
C GLY A 121 -19.43 -9.54 -6.61
N TRP A 122 -19.29 -8.50 -7.43
CA TRP A 122 -19.30 -7.11 -6.96
C TRP A 122 -20.75 -6.66 -6.67
N LEU A 123 -20.91 -5.83 -5.63
CA LEU A 123 -22.20 -5.17 -5.30
C LEU A 123 -22.65 -4.18 -6.38
N SER A 124 -21.69 -3.59 -7.08
CA SER A 124 -21.87 -2.68 -8.21
C SER A 124 -20.71 -2.92 -9.19
N PRO A 125 -20.83 -2.67 -10.49
CA PRO A 125 -19.74 -2.83 -11.43
C PRO A 125 -18.51 -2.02 -10.97
N PRO A 126 -17.27 -2.58 -11.05
CA PRO A 126 -16.08 -2.02 -10.43
C PRO A 126 -15.73 -0.58 -10.88
N PHE A 127 -16.06 -0.20 -12.11
CA PHE A 127 -15.87 1.15 -12.65
C PHE A 127 -17.16 1.98 -12.75
N GLN A 128 -18.18 1.61 -11.94
CA GLN A 128 -19.39 2.41 -11.73
C GLN A 128 -19.47 2.76 -10.24
N PRO A 129 -18.78 3.82 -9.80
CA PRO A 129 -18.67 4.15 -8.39
C PRO A 129 -20.04 4.37 -7.76
N THR A 130 -20.25 3.74 -6.61
CA THR A 130 -21.51 3.84 -5.87
C THR A 130 -21.25 4.16 -4.42
N MET A 131 -21.99 5.15 -3.92
CA MET A 131 -21.98 5.48 -2.50
C MET A 131 -22.92 4.53 -1.75
N ARG A 132 -22.45 4.00 -0.62
CA ARG A 132 -23.21 3.12 0.26
C ARG A 132 -23.01 3.49 1.71
N THR A 133 -23.98 3.12 2.55
CA THR A 133 -23.82 3.18 4.01
C THR A 133 -22.73 2.21 4.48
N ALA A 134 -22.28 2.36 5.71
CA ALA A 134 -21.29 1.47 6.31
C ALA A 134 -21.71 -0.02 6.28
N PRO A 135 -20.78 -0.98 6.20
CA PRO A 135 -21.07 -2.40 6.42
C PRO A 135 -21.67 -2.65 7.82
N PRO A 136 -22.44 -3.70 8.03
CA PRO A 136 -22.81 -4.75 7.06
C PRO A 136 -23.98 -4.39 6.14
N GLN A 137 -24.71 -3.27 6.37
CA GLN A 137 -25.91 -2.90 5.62
C GLN A 137 -25.59 -2.55 4.17
N SER A 138 -24.54 -1.76 3.93
CA SER A 138 -24.03 -1.34 2.61
C SER A 138 -25.16 -0.91 1.63
N GLN A 139 -26.15 -0.18 2.13
CA GLN A 139 -27.28 0.28 1.34
C GLN A 139 -26.85 1.41 0.41
N LEU A 140 -27.38 1.41 -0.82
CA LEU A 140 -27.14 2.50 -1.79
C LEU A 140 -27.61 3.85 -1.23
N VAL A 141 -26.77 4.88 -1.44
CA VAL A 141 -27.07 6.27 -1.11
C VAL A 141 -27.14 7.10 -2.38
N ASP A 142 -28.25 7.79 -2.59
CA ASP A 142 -28.38 8.78 -3.66
C ASP A 142 -27.71 10.09 -3.22
N VAL A 143 -26.43 10.23 -3.53
CA VAL A 143 -25.66 11.45 -3.20
C VAL A 143 -26.19 12.67 -3.93
N ALA A 144 -26.68 12.53 -5.16
CA ALA A 144 -27.20 13.65 -5.95
C ALA A 144 -28.49 14.25 -5.36
N GLY A 145 -29.37 13.39 -4.85
CA GLY A 145 -30.61 13.79 -4.16
C GLY A 145 -30.41 14.18 -2.69
N TRP A 146 -29.26 13.90 -2.09
CA TRP A 146 -28.99 14.14 -0.67
C TRP A 146 -28.82 15.64 -0.35
N LYS A 147 -29.52 16.15 0.65
CA LYS A 147 -29.54 17.59 1.01
C LYS A 147 -28.88 17.90 2.36
N GLY A 148 -28.14 16.99 2.94
CA GLY A 148 -27.41 17.19 4.21
C GLY A 148 -25.91 17.15 4.02
N SER A 149 -25.18 17.22 5.13
CA SER A 149 -23.77 16.83 5.19
C SER A 149 -23.62 15.36 4.81
N LEU A 150 -22.51 14.99 4.19
CA LEU A 150 -22.20 13.59 3.92
C LEU A 150 -21.77 12.91 5.22
N ASP A 151 -22.30 11.70 5.44
CA ASP A 151 -21.90 10.92 6.60
C ASP A 151 -20.46 10.40 6.39
N PRO A 152 -19.50 10.67 7.27
CA PRO A 152 -18.13 10.19 7.12
C PRO A 152 -18.00 8.66 7.16
N GLU A 153 -19.03 7.93 7.64
CA GLU A 153 -19.06 6.46 7.61
C GLU A 153 -19.54 5.88 6.28
N TRP A 154 -20.08 6.70 5.39
CA TRP A 154 -20.40 6.22 4.05
C TRP A 154 -19.15 5.83 3.28
N ARG A 155 -19.32 4.90 2.35
CA ARG A 155 -18.23 4.34 1.56
C ARG A 155 -18.49 4.45 0.07
N LEU A 156 -17.47 4.87 -0.65
CA LEU A 156 -17.44 4.86 -2.11
C LEU A 156 -16.87 3.52 -2.57
N TYR A 157 -17.69 2.73 -3.26
CA TYR A 157 -17.32 1.42 -3.80
C TYR A 157 -16.90 1.56 -5.26
N ALA A 158 -15.66 1.30 -5.57
CA ALA A 158 -15.08 1.19 -6.90
C ALA A 158 -13.72 0.52 -6.84
N ARG A 159 -13.20 -0.02 -7.97
CA ARG A 159 -11.80 -0.43 -8.09
C ARG A 159 -10.89 0.81 -7.99
N ALA A 160 -9.70 0.66 -7.40
CA ALA A 160 -8.71 1.67 -7.11
C ALA A 160 -9.24 2.84 -6.22
N ALA A 161 -10.42 2.71 -5.60
CA ALA A 161 -10.95 3.75 -4.74
C ALA A 161 -10.11 3.93 -3.46
N ALA A 162 -9.60 2.83 -2.90
CA ALA A 162 -8.74 2.84 -1.73
C ALA A 162 -7.26 2.61 -2.09
N ASP A 163 -7.02 1.87 -3.16
CA ASP A 163 -5.73 1.39 -3.61
C ASP A 163 -5.47 1.78 -5.08
N ASP A 164 -4.90 2.99 -5.38
CA ASP A 164 -4.47 4.07 -4.49
C ASP A 164 -4.90 5.47 -5.01
N LYS A 165 -5.95 5.55 -5.85
CA LYS A 165 -6.45 6.82 -6.38
C LYS A 165 -6.90 7.81 -5.28
N VAL A 166 -7.22 7.32 -4.08
CA VAL A 166 -7.56 8.17 -2.94
C VAL A 166 -6.43 9.10 -2.56
N THR A 167 -5.20 8.62 -2.55
CA THR A 167 -4.00 9.42 -2.25
C THR A 167 -3.84 10.57 -3.23
N ILE A 168 -4.04 10.32 -4.52
CA ILE A 168 -3.99 11.34 -5.57
C ILE A 168 -5.10 12.37 -5.38
N GLN A 169 -6.34 11.92 -5.15
CA GLN A 169 -7.48 12.82 -4.91
C GLN A 169 -7.29 13.67 -3.65
N ALA A 170 -6.81 13.07 -2.57
CA ALA A 170 -6.55 13.78 -1.33
C ALA A 170 -5.46 14.85 -1.50
N MET A 171 -4.37 14.53 -2.22
CA MET A 171 -3.31 15.50 -2.55
C MET A 171 -3.83 16.65 -3.39
N ILE A 172 -4.62 16.39 -4.43
CA ILE A 172 -5.25 17.40 -5.28
C ILE A 172 -6.12 18.35 -4.43
N SER A 173 -6.95 17.77 -3.57
CA SER A 173 -7.86 18.54 -2.69
C SER A 173 -7.09 19.31 -1.61
N ALA A 174 -5.99 18.76 -1.09
CA ALA A 174 -5.12 19.44 -0.13
C ALA A 174 -4.47 20.70 -0.73
N VAL A 175 -3.99 20.61 -1.97
CA VAL A 175 -3.45 21.76 -2.70
C VAL A 175 -4.51 22.85 -2.92
N ASP A 176 -5.73 22.47 -3.31
CA ASP A 176 -6.84 23.41 -3.48
C ASP A 176 -7.23 24.09 -2.16
N ALA A 177 -7.30 23.32 -1.06
CA ALA A 177 -7.61 23.85 0.26
C ALA A 177 -6.56 24.86 0.75
N LEU A 178 -5.27 24.55 0.58
CA LEU A 178 -4.18 25.47 0.92
C LEU A 178 -4.22 26.74 0.09
N LYS A 179 -4.45 26.61 -1.21
CA LYS A 179 -4.57 27.76 -2.12
C LYS A 179 -5.76 28.67 -1.71
N ALA A 180 -6.90 28.07 -1.41
CA ALA A 180 -8.08 28.81 -0.96
C ALA A 180 -7.87 29.48 0.41
N ALA A 181 -7.12 28.84 1.30
CA ALA A 181 -6.74 29.40 2.60
C ALA A 181 -5.61 30.44 2.54
N GLY A 182 -5.01 30.68 1.36
CA GLY A 182 -3.86 31.57 1.20
C GLY A 182 -2.58 31.06 1.89
N VAL A 183 -2.51 29.76 2.22
CA VAL A 183 -1.38 29.12 2.89
C VAL A 183 -0.38 28.61 1.84
N LYS A 184 0.88 29.04 1.99
CA LYS A 184 1.96 28.56 1.12
C LYS A 184 2.57 27.30 1.71
N PRO A 185 2.92 26.30 0.87
CA PRO A 185 3.72 25.18 1.33
C PRO A 185 5.06 25.62 1.93
N THR A 186 5.61 24.82 2.84
CA THR A 186 6.96 25.04 3.42
C THR A 186 8.05 24.29 2.66
N VAL A 187 7.67 23.35 1.79
CA VAL A 187 8.55 22.49 1.02
C VAL A 187 8.33 22.63 -0.48
N ASN A 188 9.35 22.30 -1.30
CA ASN A 188 9.13 22.03 -2.72
C ASN A 188 8.42 20.69 -2.84
N ILE A 189 7.44 20.62 -3.73
CA ILE A 189 6.58 19.44 -3.89
C ILE A 189 6.96 18.72 -5.19
N LYS A 190 7.22 17.44 -5.11
CA LYS A 190 7.28 16.54 -6.26
C LYS A 190 6.25 15.44 -6.05
N LEU A 191 5.52 15.15 -7.11
CA LEU A 191 4.54 14.06 -7.16
C LEU A 191 5.02 13.05 -8.17
N LEU A 192 5.05 11.78 -7.81
CA LEU A 192 5.41 10.68 -8.68
C LEU A 192 4.32 9.61 -8.56
N TYR A 193 3.48 9.52 -9.58
CA TYR A 193 2.36 8.60 -9.61
C TYR A 193 2.60 7.52 -10.66
N GLU A 194 2.65 6.27 -10.21
CA GLU A 194 2.94 5.10 -11.02
C GLU A 194 1.67 4.56 -11.70
N GLY A 195 1.81 3.95 -12.87
CA GLY A 195 0.69 3.41 -13.63
C GLY A 195 0.75 1.90 -13.87
N GLU A 196 1.59 1.16 -13.13
CA GLU A 196 1.73 -0.29 -13.26
C GLU A 196 2.18 -0.98 -11.96
N GLU A 197 1.90 -0.37 -10.80
CA GLU A 197 2.25 -0.92 -9.48
C GLU A 197 1.65 -2.30 -9.28
N GLU A 198 0.38 -2.43 -9.59
CA GLU A 198 -0.43 -3.64 -9.43
C GLU A 198 -0.04 -4.81 -10.36
N GLN A 199 0.87 -4.55 -11.30
CA GLN A 199 1.53 -5.57 -12.14
C GLN A 199 2.96 -5.88 -11.64
N GLY A 200 3.33 -5.41 -10.44
CA GLY A 200 4.65 -5.59 -9.85
C GLY A 200 5.71 -4.61 -10.37
N SER A 201 5.31 -3.45 -10.88
CA SER A 201 6.20 -2.35 -11.25
C SER A 201 7.31 -2.71 -12.26
N PRO A 202 7.05 -3.44 -13.36
CA PRO A 202 8.10 -4.05 -14.19
C PRO A 202 9.03 -3.01 -14.83
N HIS A 203 8.57 -1.78 -15.06
CA HIS A 203 9.38 -0.72 -15.67
C HIS A 203 9.82 0.38 -14.70
N PHE A 204 9.31 0.40 -13.47
CA PHE A 204 9.48 1.51 -12.55
C PHE A 204 10.95 1.74 -12.15
N ALA A 205 11.70 0.68 -11.87
CA ALA A 205 13.13 0.80 -11.58
C ALA A 205 13.91 1.49 -12.71
N THR A 206 13.57 1.19 -13.97
CA THR A 206 14.15 1.84 -15.14
C THR A 206 13.76 3.32 -15.24
N ILE A 207 12.48 3.65 -14.98
CA ILE A 207 12.00 5.04 -14.95
C ILE A 207 12.75 5.85 -13.89
N VAL A 208 12.91 5.29 -12.68
CA VAL A 208 13.65 5.95 -11.59
C VAL A 208 15.11 6.15 -11.96
N ALA A 209 15.79 5.14 -12.49
CA ALA A 209 17.20 5.23 -12.90
C ALA A 209 17.43 6.31 -13.97
N GLN A 210 16.58 6.34 -15.01
CA GLN A 210 16.67 7.32 -16.09
C GLN A 210 16.38 8.75 -15.64
N ASN A 211 15.65 8.94 -14.53
CA ASN A 211 15.19 10.23 -14.03
C ASN A 211 15.69 10.58 -12.63
N ALA A 212 16.69 9.88 -12.10
CA ALA A 212 17.16 10.01 -10.72
C ALA A 212 17.45 11.47 -10.31
N GLY A 213 18.03 12.27 -11.21
CA GLY A 213 18.28 13.70 -10.95
C GLY A 213 17.01 14.52 -10.74
N ALA A 214 15.96 14.26 -11.51
CA ALA A 214 14.67 14.93 -11.39
C ALA A 214 13.89 14.46 -10.15
N LEU A 215 13.98 13.18 -9.83
CA LEU A 215 13.25 12.55 -8.71
C LEU A 215 13.92 12.77 -7.34
N ARG A 216 15.12 13.34 -7.30
CA ARG A 216 15.83 13.60 -6.03
C ARG A 216 14.98 14.45 -5.09
N GLY A 217 14.87 14.02 -3.83
CA GLY A 217 14.20 14.69 -2.74
C GLY A 217 14.94 14.51 -1.41
N ASP A 218 14.57 15.27 -0.40
CA ASP A 218 15.09 15.15 0.96
C ASP A 218 14.30 14.16 1.80
N LEU A 219 13.06 13.85 1.38
CA LEU A 219 12.13 12.91 2.00
C LEU A 219 11.22 12.33 0.92
N LEU A 220 10.95 11.03 1.03
CA LEU A 220 9.94 10.33 0.25
C LEU A 220 8.74 10.05 1.15
N ILE A 221 7.53 10.41 0.72
CA ILE A 221 6.28 10.06 1.40
C ILE A 221 5.52 9.10 0.50
N MET A 222 5.26 7.90 1.00
CA MET A 222 4.46 6.89 0.33
C MET A 222 3.02 6.95 0.84
N GLY A 223 2.06 7.17 -0.06
CA GLY A 223 0.64 7.26 0.28
C GLY A 223 -0.12 5.95 0.25
N ASP A 224 0.44 4.96 -0.43
CA ASP A 224 -0.17 3.66 -0.66
C ASP A 224 -0.26 2.81 0.63
N GLY A 225 -1.36 2.03 0.73
CA GLY A 225 -1.63 1.10 1.79
C GLY A 225 -2.78 1.52 2.72
N PRO A 226 -3.29 0.57 3.52
CA PRO A 226 -4.34 0.86 4.49
C PRO A 226 -3.77 1.45 5.79
N MET A 227 -4.59 2.23 6.49
CA MET A 227 -4.32 2.70 7.85
C MET A 227 -4.38 1.57 8.87
N HIS A 228 -3.87 1.82 10.07
CA HIS A 228 -3.93 0.88 11.19
C HIS A 228 -5.40 0.47 11.51
N PRO A 229 -5.65 -0.83 11.82
CA PRO A 229 -7.02 -1.32 12.08
C PRO A 229 -7.78 -0.61 13.22
N SER A 230 -7.09 0.11 14.09
CA SER A 230 -7.75 0.97 15.09
C SER A 230 -8.43 2.21 14.51
N GLY A 231 -8.31 2.48 13.21
CA GLY A 231 -8.79 3.70 12.55
C GLY A 231 -7.97 4.95 12.87
N ARG A 232 -6.87 4.84 13.62
CA ARG A 232 -5.98 5.96 13.92
C ARG A 232 -4.94 6.12 12.83
N GLN A 233 -4.62 7.38 12.51
CA GLN A 233 -3.54 7.68 11.57
C GLN A 233 -2.22 7.08 12.03
N GLU A 234 -1.50 6.47 11.08
CA GLU A 234 -0.18 5.91 11.31
C GLU A 234 0.87 6.50 10.36
N ILE A 235 2.11 6.34 10.74
CA ILE A 235 3.26 6.42 9.84
C ILE A 235 4.03 5.12 9.93
N ASN A 236 4.60 4.69 8.82
CA ASN A 236 5.52 3.56 8.81
C ASN A 236 6.88 3.93 8.23
N GLY A 237 7.92 3.19 8.65
CA GLY A 237 9.31 3.43 8.24
C GLY A 237 9.69 2.69 6.96
N GLY A 238 8.84 1.81 6.44
CA GLY A 238 9.17 1.02 5.25
C GLY A 238 8.25 -0.15 5.00
N ASN A 239 8.65 -0.97 4.02
CA ASN A 239 7.92 -2.13 3.54
C ASN A 239 8.81 -3.36 3.63
N ARG A 240 8.19 -4.54 3.82
CA ARG A 240 8.92 -5.80 3.67
C ARG A 240 9.36 -5.99 2.22
N GLY A 241 10.47 -6.74 2.04
CA GLY A 241 10.84 -7.26 0.74
C GLY A 241 9.96 -8.45 0.34
N ILE A 242 10.16 -8.93 -0.88
CA ILE A 242 9.43 -10.07 -1.42
C ILE A 242 10.31 -10.88 -2.37
N THR A 243 10.11 -12.18 -2.41
CA THR A 243 10.55 -13.08 -3.49
C THR A 243 9.55 -14.20 -3.62
N ASP A 244 9.15 -14.49 -4.85
CA ASP A 244 8.10 -15.45 -5.18
C ASP A 244 8.63 -16.56 -6.05
N PHE A 245 8.03 -17.73 -5.96
CA PHE A 245 8.31 -18.80 -6.90
C PHE A 245 7.08 -19.66 -7.21
N THR A 246 7.12 -20.26 -8.41
CA THR A 246 6.23 -21.34 -8.80
C THR A 246 6.99 -22.65 -8.74
N ALA A 247 6.46 -23.62 -8.02
CA ALA A 247 6.96 -24.97 -7.89
C ALA A 247 6.08 -25.93 -8.68
N VAL A 248 6.65 -26.70 -9.64
CA VAL A 248 5.93 -27.76 -10.34
C VAL A 248 6.63 -29.08 -10.09
N VAL A 249 5.91 -30.06 -9.55
CA VAL A 249 6.39 -31.41 -9.33
C VAL A 249 5.86 -32.35 -10.41
N TYR A 250 6.64 -33.34 -10.79
CA TYR A 250 6.34 -34.25 -11.91
C TYR A 250 6.15 -35.70 -11.43
N GLY A 251 5.05 -36.31 -11.86
CA GLY A 251 4.74 -37.73 -11.70
C GLY A 251 4.88 -38.51 -13.01
N PRO A 252 3.91 -39.37 -13.36
CA PRO A 252 3.95 -40.17 -14.59
C PRO A 252 3.92 -39.28 -15.83
N SER A 253 4.44 -39.79 -16.97
CA SER A 253 4.50 -39.05 -18.24
C SER A 253 3.15 -38.90 -18.95
N LYS A 254 2.12 -39.61 -18.48
CA LYS A 254 0.73 -39.52 -18.91
C LYS A 254 -0.20 -39.79 -17.73
N PRO A 255 -1.44 -39.31 -17.76
CA PRO A 255 -2.42 -39.64 -16.71
C PRO A 255 -2.61 -41.16 -16.57
N LEU A 256 -2.72 -41.64 -15.35
CA LEU A 256 -2.89 -43.07 -15.06
C LEU A 256 -4.18 -43.28 -14.27
N HIS A 257 -4.93 -44.34 -14.57
CA HIS A 257 -6.10 -44.70 -13.78
C HIS A 257 -5.69 -45.02 -12.33
N ASP A 258 -6.22 -44.26 -11.37
CA ASP A 258 -5.83 -44.31 -9.94
C ASP A 258 -6.13 -45.66 -9.30
N GLY A 259 -7.22 -46.30 -9.64
CA GLY A 259 -7.59 -47.63 -9.15
C GLY A 259 -6.59 -48.72 -9.57
N HIS A 260 -5.87 -48.54 -10.70
CA HIS A 260 -4.89 -49.52 -11.16
C HIS A 260 -3.45 -49.20 -10.72
N TYR A 261 -3.13 -47.93 -10.56
CA TYR A 261 -1.75 -47.45 -10.34
C TYR A 261 -1.54 -46.71 -9.04
N GLY A 262 -2.61 -46.40 -8.26
CA GLY A 262 -2.55 -45.50 -7.09
C GLY A 262 -1.63 -45.97 -5.95
N SER A 263 -1.40 -47.29 -5.80
CA SER A 263 -0.46 -47.84 -4.81
C SER A 263 0.94 -48.07 -5.38
N TRP A 264 1.21 -47.71 -6.61
CA TRP A 264 2.45 -48.03 -7.32
C TRP A 264 3.12 -46.79 -7.97
N ALA A 265 2.36 -45.91 -8.63
CA ALA A 265 2.89 -44.71 -9.24
C ALA A 265 2.87 -43.53 -8.26
N PRO A 266 3.93 -42.70 -8.21
CA PRO A 266 3.93 -41.49 -7.39
C PRO A 266 2.82 -40.51 -7.83
N SER A 267 2.09 -39.96 -6.86
CA SER A 267 1.04 -38.94 -7.12
C SER A 267 1.63 -37.54 -6.98
N PRO A 268 1.61 -36.70 -8.02
CA PRO A 268 2.03 -35.31 -7.93
C PRO A 268 1.23 -34.52 -6.88
N ALA A 269 -0.05 -34.83 -6.66
CA ALA A 269 -0.87 -34.19 -5.64
C ALA A 269 -0.31 -34.41 -4.22
N VAL A 270 0.17 -35.63 -3.94
CA VAL A 270 0.84 -35.92 -2.66
C VAL A 270 2.22 -35.28 -2.62
N MET A 271 2.97 -35.33 -3.72
CA MET A 271 4.32 -34.76 -3.79
C MET A 271 4.34 -33.25 -3.55
N ILE A 272 3.37 -32.50 -4.13
CA ILE A 272 3.29 -31.05 -3.91
C ILE A 272 2.84 -30.72 -2.48
N ALA A 273 1.93 -31.49 -1.90
CA ALA A 273 1.53 -31.34 -0.50
C ALA A 273 2.72 -31.55 0.45
N ASP A 274 3.49 -32.63 0.25
CA ASP A 274 4.72 -32.88 1.03
C ASP A 274 5.75 -31.75 0.87
N LEU A 275 5.89 -31.21 -0.33
CA LEU A 275 6.81 -30.10 -0.60
C LEU A 275 6.40 -28.88 0.22
N VAL A 276 5.16 -28.40 0.09
CA VAL A 276 4.73 -27.18 0.76
C VAL A 276 4.72 -27.32 2.28
N MET A 277 4.33 -28.49 2.81
CA MET A 277 4.38 -28.79 4.24
C MET A 277 5.82 -28.91 4.76
N SER A 278 6.80 -29.19 3.90
CA SER A 278 8.21 -29.17 4.30
C SER A 278 8.79 -27.76 4.43
N LEU A 279 8.15 -26.73 3.85
CA LEU A 279 8.65 -25.34 3.86
C LEU A 279 8.26 -24.57 5.13
N ARG A 280 7.12 -24.89 5.72
CA ARG A 280 6.63 -24.24 6.95
C ARG A 280 5.79 -25.20 7.80
N ASP A 281 5.70 -24.92 9.10
CA ASP A 281 4.82 -25.65 10.03
C ASP A 281 3.42 -25.00 10.14
N ASP A 282 2.54 -25.63 10.93
CA ASP A 282 1.17 -25.17 11.19
C ASP A 282 1.12 -23.86 11.99
N GLU A 283 2.18 -23.50 12.70
CA GLU A 283 2.29 -22.24 13.46
C GLU A 283 2.91 -21.11 12.63
N GLY A 284 3.27 -21.40 11.37
CA GLY A 284 3.80 -20.41 10.44
C GLY A 284 5.31 -20.24 10.44
N HIS A 285 6.06 -21.03 11.22
CA HIS A 285 7.52 -20.97 11.19
C HIS A 285 8.05 -21.55 9.87
N ILE A 286 8.99 -20.86 9.27
CA ILE A 286 9.67 -21.32 8.05
C ILE A 286 10.70 -22.37 8.45
N LEU A 287 10.64 -23.55 7.82
CA LEU A 287 11.49 -24.70 8.14
C LEU A 287 12.80 -24.75 7.34
N ILE A 288 13.08 -23.73 6.54
CA ILE A 288 14.30 -23.60 5.75
C ILE A 288 15.46 -23.18 6.68
N PRO A 289 16.48 -24.01 6.89
CA PRO A 289 17.59 -23.69 7.79
C PRO A 289 18.33 -22.42 7.38
N GLY A 290 18.61 -21.54 8.35
CA GLY A 290 19.33 -20.29 8.14
C GLY A 290 18.49 -19.15 7.56
N ILE A 291 17.19 -19.32 7.36
CA ILE A 291 16.31 -18.29 6.79
C ILE A 291 16.22 -17.06 7.70
N TYR A 292 16.37 -17.23 9.01
CA TYR A 292 16.28 -16.13 10.00
C TYR A 292 17.63 -15.51 10.36
N ASP A 293 18.75 -16.05 9.83
CA ASP A 293 20.11 -15.67 10.30
C ASP A 293 20.49 -14.24 9.91
N ASP A 294 19.97 -13.75 8.78
CA ASP A 294 20.28 -12.44 8.24
C ASP A 294 19.27 -11.34 8.64
N VAL A 295 18.25 -11.70 9.44
CA VAL A 295 17.23 -10.73 9.90
C VAL A 295 17.90 -9.68 10.79
N ALA A 296 17.70 -8.39 10.45
CA ALA A 296 18.26 -7.29 11.22
C ALA A 296 17.73 -7.28 12.67
N PRO A 297 18.57 -6.99 13.67
CA PRO A 297 18.13 -6.87 15.05
C PRO A 297 17.12 -5.74 15.22
N VAL A 298 15.99 -6.02 15.87
CA VAL A 298 14.97 -5.00 16.19
C VAL A 298 15.53 -3.97 17.15
N SER A 299 15.53 -2.69 16.77
CA SER A 299 16.04 -1.59 17.58
C SER A 299 15.22 -1.36 18.87
N ALA A 300 15.78 -0.62 19.83
CA ALA A 300 15.03 -0.23 21.03
C ALA A 300 13.87 0.74 20.68
N ALA A 301 14.04 1.58 19.66
CA ALA A 301 13.00 2.48 19.18
C ALA A 301 11.83 1.71 18.55
N ASP A 302 12.11 0.68 17.73
CA ASP A 302 11.09 -0.13 17.11
C ASP A 302 10.32 -0.97 18.12
N LYS A 303 11.03 -1.54 19.10
CA LYS A 303 10.38 -2.24 20.23
C LYS A 303 9.43 -1.33 21.01
N ALA A 304 9.85 -0.08 21.26
CA ALA A 304 8.99 0.90 21.93
C ALA A 304 7.80 1.31 21.07
N ALA A 305 7.99 1.48 19.76
CA ALA A 305 6.93 1.78 18.82
C ALA A 305 5.88 0.64 18.77
N LEU A 306 6.32 -0.60 18.60
CA LEU A 306 5.44 -1.78 18.64
C LEU A 306 4.70 -1.91 19.96
N ALA A 307 5.36 -1.70 21.10
CA ALA A 307 4.72 -1.77 22.41
C ALA A 307 3.63 -0.69 22.61
N ALA A 308 3.71 0.43 21.89
CA ALA A 308 2.75 1.52 21.94
C ALA A 308 1.55 1.35 20.98
N LEU A 309 1.55 0.34 20.12
CA LEU A 309 0.44 0.08 19.20
C LEU A 309 -0.85 -0.25 19.96
N PRO A 310 -2.01 0.27 19.53
CA PRO A 310 -3.30 -0.16 20.06
C PRO A 310 -3.52 -1.66 19.87
N PRO A 311 -4.13 -2.36 20.82
CA PRO A 311 -4.52 -3.75 20.65
C PRO A 311 -5.70 -3.83 19.67
N VAL A 312 -5.57 -4.63 18.60
CA VAL A 312 -6.60 -4.80 17.55
C VAL A 312 -6.89 -6.27 17.24
N GLU A 313 -6.08 -7.17 17.77
CA GLU A 313 -6.09 -8.59 17.38
C GLU A 313 -7.42 -9.29 17.71
N ALA A 314 -8.06 -8.94 18.83
CA ALA A 314 -9.33 -9.54 19.22
C ALA A 314 -10.46 -9.12 18.27
N ASP A 315 -10.48 -7.84 17.89
CA ASP A 315 -11.48 -7.29 16.96
C ASP A 315 -11.24 -7.83 15.55
N LEU A 316 -9.99 -7.87 15.07
CA LEU A 316 -9.63 -8.46 13.78
C LEU A 316 -10.00 -9.94 13.72
N LYS A 317 -9.68 -10.70 14.75
CA LYS A 317 -10.03 -12.12 14.83
C LYS A 317 -11.54 -12.33 14.70
N THR A 318 -12.32 -11.49 15.36
CA THR A 318 -13.79 -11.52 15.27
C THR A 318 -14.29 -11.12 13.89
N ALA A 319 -13.81 -10.00 13.36
CA ALA A 319 -14.21 -9.49 12.04
C ALA A 319 -13.88 -10.46 10.90
N LEU A 320 -12.74 -11.16 11.00
CA LEU A 320 -12.28 -12.13 10.02
C LEU A 320 -12.82 -13.56 10.26
N GLY A 321 -13.60 -13.79 11.32
CA GLY A 321 -14.18 -15.09 11.64
C GLY A 321 -13.14 -16.16 11.98
N LEU A 322 -11.98 -15.79 12.54
CA LEU A 322 -10.89 -16.69 12.82
C LEU A 322 -11.08 -17.40 14.16
N GLY A 323 -11.13 -18.73 14.17
CA GLY A 323 -11.13 -19.55 15.39
C GLY A 323 -9.78 -19.49 16.12
N ARG A 324 -8.68 -19.42 15.37
CA ARG A 324 -7.30 -19.25 15.88
C ARG A 324 -6.50 -18.33 14.96
N THR A 325 -5.41 -17.80 15.48
CA THR A 325 -4.33 -17.16 14.72
C THR A 325 -3.09 -18.04 14.77
N ILE A 326 -2.11 -17.78 13.91
CA ILE A 326 -0.80 -18.43 13.89
C ILE A 326 0.29 -17.36 14.07
N GLY A 327 1.50 -17.80 14.43
CA GLY A 327 2.64 -16.89 14.61
C GLY A 327 2.54 -16.05 15.90
N PRO A 328 3.09 -14.84 15.92
CA PRO A 328 3.13 -13.98 17.10
C PRO A 328 1.74 -13.56 17.58
N ALA A 329 1.62 -13.27 18.87
CA ALA A 329 0.35 -12.85 19.48
C ALA A 329 -0.18 -11.52 18.92
N ARG A 330 0.70 -10.64 18.50
CA ARG A 330 0.37 -9.36 17.88
C ARG A 330 0.72 -9.40 16.40
N LEU A 331 -0.20 -8.96 15.55
CA LEU A 331 -0.06 -8.96 14.09
C LEU A 331 1.24 -8.25 13.65
N ALA A 332 1.48 -7.06 14.18
CA ALA A 332 2.62 -6.23 13.80
C ALA A 332 3.98 -6.81 14.21
N ASP A 333 4.04 -7.66 15.24
CA ASP A 333 5.29 -8.34 15.63
C ASP A 333 5.77 -9.29 14.54
N GLY A 334 4.85 -9.81 13.70
CA GLY A 334 5.17 -10.66 12.54
C GLY A 334 5.77 -9.91 11.36
N TYR A 335 5.68 -8.57 11.31
CA TYR A 335 6.20 -7.79 10.20
C TYR A 335 7.74 -7.67 10.22
N LEU A 336 8.35 -7.84 11.38
CA LEU A 336 9.81 -7.74 11.55
C LEU A 336 10.55 -9.04 11.24
N GLY A 337 9.86 -10.09 10.83
CA GLY A 337 10.43 -11.37 10.42
C GLY A 337 9.98 -11.78 9.03
N PRO A 338 10.70 -12.74 8.40
CA PRO A 338 10.24 -13.32 7.15
C PRO A 338 8.96 -14.15 7.36
N THR A 339 8.11 -14.18 6.31
CA THR A 339 6.94 -15.07 6.28
C THR A 339 6.88 -15.80 4.95
N LEU A 340 6.45 -17.08 4.99
CA LEU A 340 6.25 -17.90 3.81
C LEU A 340 4.78 -18.26 3.68
N ASN A 341 4.18 -17.87 2.55
CA ASN A 341 2.76 -18.06 2.28
C ASN A 341 2.57 -18.95 1.06
N ILE A 342 1.67 -19.91 1.17
CA ILE A 342 1.24 -20.75 0.05
C ILE A 342 0.01 -20.07 -0.54
N ARG A 343 0.15 -19.46 -1.72
CA ARG A 343 -0.92 -18.70 -2.39
C ARG A 343 -1.90 -19.63 -3.11
N ALA A 344 -1.40 -20.71 -3.70
CA ALA A 344 -2.22 -21.68 -4.42
C ALA A 344 -1.54 -23.05 -4.46
N ILE A 345 -2.36 -24.10 -4.55
CA ILE A 345 -1.96 -25.47 -4.88
C ILE A 345 -2.95 -25.98 -5.91
N HIS A 346 -2.45 -26.56 -7.00
CA HIS A 346 -3.25 -27.18 -8.04
C HIS A 346 -2.74 -28.56 -8.41
N ALA A 347 -3.66 -29.57 -8.55
CA ALA A 347 -3.31 -30.93 -8.89
C ALA A 347 -4.51 -31.67 -9.50
N GLY A 348 -4.47 -31.97 -10.79
CA GLY A 348 -5.56 -32.66 -11.49
C GLY A 348 -6.78 -31.78 -11.76
N ASP A 349 -7.87 -32.40 -12.21
CA ASP A 349 -9.13 -31.71 -12.52
C ASP A 349 -10.14 -31.85 -11.39
N GLU A 350 -10.98 -30.84 -11.18
CA GLU A 350 -11.98 -30.77 -10.12
C GLU A 350 -13.40 -30.67 -10.65
N GLY A 351 -14.37 -30.94 -9.77
CA GLY A 351 -15.80 -30.78 -10.06
C GLY A 351 -16.30 -31.70 -11.18
N PRO A 352 -17.10 -31.21 -12.13
CA PRO A 352 -17.65 -32.04 -13.21
C PRO A 352 -16.63 -32.66 -14.16
N ASN A 353 -15.39 -32.12 -14.18
CA ASN A 353 -14.30 -32.62 -15.01
C ASN A 353 -13.37 -33.60 -14.26
N ALA A 354 -13.61 -33.82 -12.95
CA ALA A 354 -12.80 -34.73 -12.16
C ALA A 354 -12.77 -36.14 -12.76
N ALA A 355 -11.56 -36.69 -12.91
CA ALA A 355 -11.35 -38.04 -13.38
C ALA A 355 -10.68 -38.89 -12.30
N ASN A 356 -10.96 -40.20 -12.26
CA ASN A 356 -10.23 -41.15 -11.40
C ASN A 356 -8.82 -41.39 -11.97
N ALA A 357 -7.97 -40.39 -11.90
CA ALA A 357 -6.66 -40.40 -12.53
C ALA A 357 -5.57 -39.76 -11.67
N ILE A 358 -4.39 -40.33 -11.69
CA ILE A 358 -3.16 -39.72 -11.19
C ILE A 358 -2.70 -38.71 -12.25
N ALA A 359 -2.61 -37.44 -11.89
CA ALA A 359 -2.14 -36.36 -12.77
C ALA A 359 -0.66 -36.55 -13.14
N THR A 360 -0.21 -35.86 -14.18
CA THR A 360 1.20 -35.87 -14.63
C THR A 360 2.08 -34.90 -13.88
N GLU A 361 1.49 -33.87 -13.30
CA GLU A 361 2.16 -32.81 -12.54
C GLU A 361 1.21 -32.16 -11.54
N ALA A 362 1.76 -31.43 -10.59
CA ALA A 362 1.06 -30.56 -9.68
C ALA A 362 1.89 -29.31 -9.41
N GLU A 363 1.21 -28.21 -9.09
CA GLU A 363 1.81 -26.89 -8.98
C GLU A 363 1.47 -26.23 -7.64
N ALA A 364 2.40 -25.43 -7.10
CA ALA A 364 2.16 -24.52 -5.99
C ALA A 364 2.79 -23.16 -6.28
N SER A 365 2.09 -22.11 -5.87
CA SER A 365 2.59 -20.72 -5.87
C SER A 365 2.93 -20.32 -4.44
N VAL A 366 4.16 -19.84 -4.23
CA VAL A 366 4.71 -19.52 -2.92
C VAL A 366 5.27 -18.10 -2.92
N ASP A 367 4.93 -17.35 -1.87
CA ASP A 367 5.46 -16.01 -1.62
C ASP A 367 6.27 -16.04 -0.32
N ILE A 368 7.43 -15.39 -0.33
CA ILE A 368 8.27 -15.22 0.85
C ILE A 368 8.46 -13.71 1.06
N ARG A 369 7.90 -13.20 2.16
CA ARG A 369 8.17 -11.82 2.57
C ARG A 369 9.48 -11.75 3.33
N LEU A 370 10.30 -10.77 2.96
CA LEU A 370 11.64 -10.59 3.51
C LEU A 370 11.66 -9.50 4.57
N ALA A 371 12.33 -9.77 5.68
CA ALA A 371 12.58 -8.79 6.71
C ALA A 371 13.78 -7.89 6.36
N PRO A 372 13.97 -6.74 7.03
CA PRO A 372 15.21 -5.97 6.93
C PRO A 372 16.44 -6.82 7.19
N GLY A 373 17.48 -6.65 6.37
CA GLY A 373 18.72 -7.43 6.42
C GLY A 373 18.76 -8.61 5.44
N GLU A 374 17.63 -9.18 5.09
CA GLU A 374 17.55 -10.29 4.13
C GLU A 374 17.66 -9.82 2.69
N THR A 375 18.18 -10.68 1.83
CA THR A 375 18.25 -10.42 0.38
C THR A 375 17.53 -11.53 -0.40
N PRO A 376 16.82 -11.20 -1.50
CA PRO A 376 16.18 -12.22 -2.35
C PRO A 376 17.14 -13.35 -2.76
N ALA A 377 18.33 -12.99 -3.24
CA ALA A 377 19.33 -13.96 -3.69
C ALA A 377 19.74 -14.96 -2.59
N ARG A 378 19.88 -14.49 -1.35
CA ARG A 378 20.24 -15.37 -0.21
C ARG A 378 19.08 -16.32 0.13
N VAL A 379 17.86 -15.79 0.21
CA VAL A 379 16.66 -16.57 0.52
C VAL A 379 16.38 -17.61 -0.57
N GLN A 380 16.53 -17.24 -1.84
CA GLN A 380 16.42 -18.16 -2.96
C GLN A 380 17.46 -19.30 -2.88
N ALA A 381 18.72 -18.96 -2.60
CA ALA A 381 19.78 -19.96 -2.47
C ALA A 381 19.54 -20.93 -1.30
N LEU A 382 19.09 -20.43 -0.13
CA LEU A 382 18.73 -21.26 1.01
C LEU A 382 17.57 -22.20 0.70
N THR A 383 16.54 -21.70 0.03
CA THR A 383 15.36 -22.47 -0.37
C THR A 383 15.74 -23.59 -1.34
N GLU A 384 16.54 -23.31 -2.36
CA GLU A 384 16.99 -24.32 -3.33
C GLU A 384 17.89 -25.37 -2.65
N ALA A 385 18.84 -24.95 -1.82
CA ALA A 385 19.69 -25.87 -1.08
C ALA A 385 18.88 -26.80 -0.16
N TYR A 386 17.88 -26.25 0.53
CA TYR A 386 17.00 -27.03 1.38
C TYR A 386 16.18 -28.06 0.58
N LEU A 387 15.57 -27.66 -0.51
CA LEU A 387 14.78 -28.53 -1.38
C LEU A 387 15.66 -29.63 -2.00
N ALA A 388 16.86 -29.30 -2.43
CA ALA A 388 17.84 -30.28 -2.93
C ALA A 388 18.24 -31.29 -1.83
N ALA A 389 18.45 -30.82 -0.59
CA ALA A 389 18.72 -31.70 0.56
C ALA A 389 17.53 -32.61 0.91
N LYS A 390 16.29 -32.24 0.57
CA LYS A 390 15.09 -33.07 0.68
C LYS A 390 14.95 -34.07 -0.48
N GLY A 391 15.93 -34.13 -1.39
CA GLY A 391 16.01 -35.07 -2.50
C GLY A 391 15.32 -34.61 -3.78
N TRP A 392 14.96 -33.33 -3.88
CA TRP A 392 14.42 -32.78 -5.11
C TRP A 392 15.52 -32.48 -6.13
N PHE A 393 15.38 -33.00 -7.36
CA PHE A 393 16.19 -32.60 -8.50
C PHE A 393 15.57 -31.37 -9.15
N ILE A 394 16.21 -30.22 -8.95
CA ILE A 394 15.69 -28.92 -9.40
C ILE A 394 16.02 -28.70 -10.86
N VAL A 395 15.01 -28.37 -11.67
CA VAL A 395 15.09 -28.02 -13.09
C VAL A 395 14.46 -26.67 -13.35
N ARG A 396 14.79 -26.03 -14.49
CA ARG A 396 14.23 -24.73 -14.91
C ARG A 396 13.23 -24.86 -16.06
N ALA A 397 13.09 -26.04 -16.64
CA ALA A 397 12.15 -26.36 -17.71
C ALA A 397 11.52 -27.73 -17.46
N ALA A 398 10.47 -28.05 -18.20
CA ALA A 398 9.84 -29.38 -18.13
C ALA A 398 10.87 -30.48 -18.42
N PRO A 399 10.93 -31.55 -17.58
CA PRO A 399 11.92 -32.60 -17.73
C PRO A 399 11.64 -33.47 -18.95
N ASP A 400 12.70 -33.85 -19.66
CA ASP A 400 12.64 -34.84 -20.71
C ASP A 400 12.50 -36.28 -20.15
N ALA A 401 12.34 -37.26 -21.03
CA ALA A 401 12.18 -38.66 -20.63
C ALA A 401 13.39 -39.21 -19.88
N ALA A 402 14.61 -38.80 -20.25
CA ALA A 402 15.85 -39.26 -19.61
C ALA A 402 15.95 -38.71 -18.19
N THR A 403 15.66 -37.43 -17.99
CA THR A 403 15.61 -36.77 -16.67
C THR A 403 14.56 -37.44 -15.77
N ARG A 404 13.35 -37.74 -16.29
CA ARG A 404 12.29 -38.42 -15.54
C ARG A 404 12.72 -39.81 -15.05
N MET A 405 13.46 -40.54 -15.87
CA MET A 405 13.95 -41.88 -15.50
C MET A 405 15.14 -41.83 -14.53
N ALA A 406 15.94 -40.78 -14.57
CA ALA A 406 17.11 -40.64 -13.72
C ALA A 406 16.81 -40.13 -12.30
N HIS A 407 15.71 -39.41 -12.10
CA HIS A 407 15.42 -38.72 -10.85
C HIS A 407 14.02 -39.06 -10.30
N PRO A 408 13.91 -39.59 -9.07
CA PRO A 408 12.62 -39.99 -8.49
C PRO A 408 11.76 -38.82 -8.01
N LYS A 409 12.36 -37.66 -7.71
CA LYS A 409 11.70 -36.42 -7.31
C LYS A 409 12.23 -35.28 -8.15
N ILE A 410 11.40 -34.76 -9.05
CA ILE A 410 11.78 -33.65 -9.95
C ILE A 410 10.91 -32.45 -9.59
N LEU A 411 11.58 -31.31 -9.41
CA LEU A 411 10.96 -30.00 -9.10
C LEU A 411 11.40 -28.99 -10.15
N ARG A 412 10.46 -28.46 -10.91
CA ARG A 412 10.69 -27.22 -11.64
C ARG A 412 10.44 -26.07 -10.69
N LEU A 413 11.45 -25.25 -10.47
CA LEU A 413 11.40 -24.09 -9.58
C LEU A 413 11.70 -22.83 -10.42
N ASN A 414 10.73 -21.97 -10.57
CA ASN A 414 10.86 -20.70 -11.29
C ASN A 414 10.64 -19.56 -10.31
N TRP A 415 11.66 -18.75 -10.11
CA TRP A 415 11.58 -17.52 -9.35
C TRP A 415 11.03 -16.41 -10.24
N ASP A 416 10.19 -15.55 -9.64
CA ASP A 416 9.66 -14.39 -10.33
C ASP A 416 10.69 -13.25 -10.36
N ASP A 417 10.67 -12.44 -11.40
CA ASP A 417 11.65 -11.34 -11.60
C ASP A 417 11.38 -10.12 -10.71
N GLY A 418 10.20 -10.04 -10.08
CA GLY A 418 9.75 -8.92 -9.23
C GLY A 418 10.31 -8.89 -7.79
N ALA A 419 11.39 -9.64 -7.51
CA ALA A 419 11.95 -9.71 -6.17
C ALA A 419 12.52 -8.37 -5.70
N SER A 420 12.25 -8.00 -4.44
CA SER A 420 12.74 -6.76 -3.83
C SER A 420 13.23 -6.96 -2.40
N MET A 421 14.15 -6.12 -1.96
CA MET A 421 14.59 -6.04 -0.57
C MET A 421 13.58 -5.25 0.27
N ALA A 422 13.56 -5.49 1.58
CA ALA A 422 12.87 -4.61 2.51
C ALA A 422 13.47 -3.19 2.47
N THR A 423 12.64 -2.19 2.72
CA THR A 423 13.07 -0.80 2.95
C THR A 423 12.82 -0.44 4.41
N GLU A 424 13.73 0.29 5.01
CA GLU A 424 13.59 0.73 6.40
C GLU A 424 14.20 2.13 6.58
N THR A 425 13.39 3.04 7.11
CA THR A 425 13.84 4.34 7.63
C THR A 425 13.53 4.38 9.12
N PRO A 426 14.53 4.55 9.99
CA PRO A 426 14.26 4.69 11.43
C PRO A 426 13.32 5.87 11.71
N LEU A 427 12.24 5.62 12.45
CA LEU A 427 11.18 6.61 12.72
C LEU A 427 11.58 7.67 13.77
N ASP A 428 12.80 7.64 14.27
CA ASP A 428 13.41 8.65 15.13
C ASP A 428 14.32 9.64 14.35
N THR A 429 14.43 9.48 13.02
CA THR A 429 15.13 10.47 12.18
C THR A 429 14.44 11.82 12.21
N PRO A 430 15.19 12.95 12.02
CA PRO A 430 14.56 14.29 12.02
C PRO A 430 13.40 14.43 11.02
N ALA A 431 13.53 13.87 9.83
CA ALA A 431 12.47 13.93 8.81
C ALA A 431 11.21 13.15 9.25
N ALA A 432 11.35 11.91 9.70
CA ALA A 432 10.22 11.10 10.18
C ALA A 432 9.56 11.71 11.43
N ALA A 433 10.36 12.27 12.34
CA ALA A 433 9.85 13.00 13.51
C ALA A 433 9.05 14.25 13.11
N ALA A 434 9.48 14.99 12.08
CA ALA A 434 8.75 16.15 11.56
C ALA A 434 7.42 15.73 10.93
N VAL A 435 7.39 14.63 10.14
CA VAL A 435 6.15 14.05 9.60
C VAL A 435 5.19 13.68 10.73
N ALA A 436 5.65 12.92 11.73
CA ALA A 436 4.84 12.54 12.88
C ALA A 436 4.27 13.78 13.61
N ALA A 437 5.10 14.79 13.86
CA ALA A 437 4.67 16.02 14.55
C ALA A 437 3.66 16.83 13.74
N SER A 438 3.79 16.91 12.41
CA SER A 438 2.82 17.55 11.54
C SER A 438 1.47 16.83 11.58
N ILE A 439 1.48 15.50 11.50
CA ILE A 439 0.26 14.70 11.59
C ILE A 439 -0.37 14.83 12.98
N ASP A 440 0.41 14.72 14.08
CA ASP A 440 -0.07 14.92 15.46
C ASP A 440 -0.86 16.24 15.60
N ARG A 441 -0.31 17.33 15.03
CA ARG A 441 -0.97 18.64 15.06
C ARG A 441 -2.26 18.68 14.25
N THR A 442 -2.35 17.88 13.19
CA THR A 442 -3.52 17.83 12.30
C THR A 442 -4.64 17.00 12.93
N VAL A 443 -4.34 15.80 13.42
CA VAL A 443 -5.33 14.87 13.94
C VAL A 443 -5.67 15.11 15.43
N GLY A 444 -4.84 15.85 16.16
CA GLY A 444 -5.06 16.19 17.57
C GLY A 444 -4.70 15.08 18.56
N TYR A 445 -4.05 14.02 18.09
CA TYR A 445 -3.56 12.92 18.93
C TYR A 445 -2.19 12.42 18.40
N ARG A 446 -1.48 11.62 19.18
CA ARG A 446 -0.21 11.02 18.74
C ARG A 446 -0.45 10.00 17.64
N VAL A 447 0.20 10.19 16.49
CA VAL A 447 0.18 9.23 15.37
C VAL A 447 0.80 7.90 15.78
N ILE A 448 0.25 6.81 15.26
CA ILE A 448 0.83 5.48 15.43
C ILE A 448 2.14 5.42 14.63
N LYS A 449 3.16 4.82 15.23
CA LYS A 449 4.46 4.58 14.57
C LYS A 449 4.61 3.08 14.37
N LEU A 450 4.62 2.65 13.12
CA LEU A 450 4.87 1.27 12.74
C LEU A 450 6.26 1.17 12.10
N PRO A 451 7.22 0.42 12.66
CA PRO A 451 8.57 0.36 12.12
C PRO A 451 8.60 -0.03 10.65
N ILE A 452 7.83 -1.05 10.29
CA ILE A 452 7.72 -1.55 8.92
C ILE A 452 6.29 -2.04 8.66
N MET A 453 5.79 -1.84 7.45
CA MET A 453 4.50 -2.34 6.99
C MET A 453 4.60 -3.80 6.52
N GLY A 454 3.50 -4.56 6.67
CA GLY A 454 3.46 -5.98 6.31
C GLY A 454 3.49 -6.28 4.82
N GLY A 455 3.07 -5.33 3.98
CA GLY A 455 3.09 -5.42 2.53
C GLY A 455 4.47 -5.23 1.92
N SER A 456 4.55 -5.37 0.60
CA SER A 456 5.72 -5.03 -0.23
C SER A 456 5.23 -4.20 -1.40
N SER A 457 6.05 -3.27 -1.88
CA SER A 457 5.71 -2.44 -3.04
C SER A 457 6.93 -2.20 -3.92
N GLY A 458 6.70 -1.75 -5.17
CA GLY A 458 7.75 -1.34 -6.10
C GLY A 458 8.56 -0.13 -5.63
N PHE A 459 8.11 0.54 -4.57
CA PHE A 459 8.74 1.74 -4.01
C PHE A 459 10.17 1.52 -3.50
N ALA A 460 10.55 0.29 -3.19
CA ALA A 460 11.91 -0.09 -2.86
C ALA A 460 12.93 0.38 -3.93
N ALA A 461 12.53 0.41 -5.20
CA ALA A 461 13.40 0.90 -6.28
C ALA A 461 13.75 2.38 -6.09
N ILE A 462 12.81 3.23 -5.68
CA ILE A 462 13.07 4.65 -5.40
C ILE A 462 14.00 4.80 -4.20
N VAL A 463 13.67 4.17 -3.07
CA VAL A 463 14.45 4.28 -1.82
C VAL A 463 15.90 3.86 -2.05
N ASN A 464 16.10 2.72 -2.71
CA ASN A 464 17.42 2.16 -2.97
C ASN A 464 18.25 2.99 -3.97
N GLN A 465 17.61 3.62 -4.97
CA GLN A 465 18.33 4.41 -5.97
C GLN A 465 18.53 5.87 -5.56
N LEU A 466 17.59 6.47 -4.83
CA LEU A 466 17.66 7.88 -4.44
C LEU A 466 18.30 8.08 -3.06
N HIS A 467 18.43 7.02 -2.27
CA HIS A 467 19.00 7.05 -0.91
C HIS A 467 18.37 8.13 -0.01
N ALA A 468 17.09 8.41 -0.18
CA ALA A 468 16.34 9.35 0.63
C ALA A 468 15.53 8.59 1.70
N PRO A 469 15.37 9.16 2.92
CA PRO A 469 14.49 8.57 3.92
C PRO A 469 13.06 8.47 3.38
N MET A 470 12.38 7.36 3.69
CA MET A 470 11.00 7.12 3.30
C MET A 470 10.11 7.05 4.54
N VAL A 471 8.93 7.65 4.47
CA VAL A 471 7.89 7.53 5.49
C VAL A 471 6.57 7.22 4.78
N GLY A 472 5.94 6.11 5.15
CA GLY A 472 4.58 5.79 4.71
C GLY A 472 3.56 6.64 5.46
N VAL A 473 2.60 7.21 4.73
CA VAL A 473 1.48 8.00 5.26
C VAL A 473 0.22 7.60 4.48
N ALA A 474 -0.25 6.40 4.74
CA ALA A 474 -1.46 5.86 4.14
C ALA A 474 -2.72 6.51 4.72
N ILE A 475 -3.78 6.58 3.90
CA ILE A 475 -5.06 7.19 4.29
C ILE A 475 -6.28 6.31 4.06
N ALA A 476 -6.15 5.20 3.31
CA ALA A 476 -7.25 4.28 3.08
C ALA A 476 -7.70 3.56 4.37
N ASN A 477 -8.95 3.18 4.47
CA ASN A 477 -9.44 2.42 5.63
C ASN A 477 -8.91 0.98 5.60
N TYR A 478 -8.62 0.42 6.77
CA TYR A 478 -8.03 -0.92 6.90
C TYR A 478 -8.91 -2.06 6.36
N ASP A 479 -10.23 -1.82 6.27
CA ASP A 479 -11.24 -2.77 5.84
C ASP A 479 -11.79 -2.41 4.44
N ASP A 480 -10.93 -1.92 3.57
CA ASP A 480 -11.23 -1.40 2.23
C ASP A 480 -11.46 -2.49 1.18
N ASN A 481 -11.20 -3.77 1.50
CA ASN A 481 -11.19 -4.89 0.56
C ASN A 481 -10.18 -4.72 -0.59
N GLN A 482 -9.03 -4.13 -0.32
CA GLN A 482 -7.88 -4.04 -1.24
C GLN A 482 -7.64 -5.40 -1.94
N HIS A 483 -7.37 -5.40 -3.24
CA HIS A 483 -7.16 -6.57 -4.11
C HIS A 483 -8.37 -7.54 -4.20
N ALA A 484 -9.48 -7.24 -3.53
CA ALA A 484 -10.69 -8.07 -3.53
C ALA A 484 -11.87 -7.40 -4.23
N ARG A 485 -13.01 -8.11 -4.26
CA ARG A 485 -14.29 -7.53 -4.71
C ARG A 485 -14.81 -6.54 -3.68
N ASN A 486 -15.54 -5.55 -4.16
CA ASN A 486 -16.14 -4.53 -3.31
C ASN A 486 -15.13 -3.67 -2.57
N GLU A 487 -13.99 -3.43 -3.21
CA GLU A 487 -13.06 -2.40 -2.75
C GLU A 487 -13.81 -1.10 -2.50
N ASN A 488 -13.47 -0.43 -1.40
CA ASN A 488 -14.24 0.71 -0.95
C ASN A 488 -13.42 1.67 -0.10
N LEU A 489 -13.72 2.95 -0.24
CA LEU A 489 -13.14 4.01 0.57
C LEU A 489 -14.18 4.61 1.50
N ARG A 490 -13.90 4.65 2.80
CA ARG A 490 -14.70 5.37 3.80
C ARG A 490 -14.46 6.88 3.63
N LEU A 491 -15.53 7.68 3.54
CA LEU A 491 -15.41 9.13 3.33
C LEU A 491 -14.61 9.83 4.44
N GLY A 492 -14.76 9.40 5.69
CA GLY A 492 -13.96 9.95 6.79
C GLY A 492 -12.45 9.85 6.55
N ASN A 493 -12.00 8.76 5.92
CA ASN A 493 -10.59 8.58 5.57
C ASN A 493 -10.11 9.56 4.50
N LEU A 494 -10.95 9.82 3.48
CA LEU A 494 -10.66 10.86 2.48
C LEU A 494 -10.58 12.25 3.13
N TRP A 495 -11.51 12.56 4.05
CA TRP A 495 -11.51 13.85 4.75
C TRP A 495 -10.26 14.04 5.59
N ASP A 496 -9.91 13.06 6.40
CA ASP A 496 -8.71 13.09 7.25
C ASP A 496 -7.44 13.13 6.39
N GLY A 497 -7.39 12.37 5.30
CA GLY A 497 -6.27 12.35 4.36
C GLY A 497 -6.00 13.72 3.71
N ILE A 498 -7.05 14.44 3.29
CA ILE A 498 -6.93 15.81 2.76
C ILE A 498 -6.31 16.74 3.82
N GLU A 499 -6.79 16.68 5.06
CA GLU A 499 -6.29 17.51 6.16
C GLU A 499 -4.85 17.13 6.53
N VAL A 500 -4.50 15.84 6.53
CA VAL A 500 -3.14 15.33 6.80
C VAL A 500 -2.16 15.82 5.71
N TYR A 501 -2.48 15.62 4.43
CA TYR A 501 -1.59 16.07 3.35
C TYR A 501 -1.47 17.59 3.30
N ALA A 502 -2.54 18.33 3.51
CA ALA A 502 -2.46 19.78 3.65
C ALA A 502 -1.59 20.21 4.83
N GLY A 503 -1.68 19.53 5.96
CA GLY A 503 -0.81 19.75 7.12
C GLY A 503 0.66 19.52 6.79
N LEU A 504 0.98 18.40 6.14
CA LEU A 504 2.35 18.08 5.71
C LEU A 504 2.90 19.15 4.77
N LEU A 505 2.12 19.57 3.78
CA LEU A 505 2.56 20.63 2.85
C LEU A 505 2.77 21.98 3.55
N ALA A 506 1.96 22.31 4.57
CA ALA A 506 1.94 23.61 5.22
C ALA A 506 3.00 23.81 6.30
N ASP A 507 3.50 22.72 6.94
CA ASP A 507 4.33 22.89 8.13
C ASP A 507 5.45 21.85 8.34
N LEU A 508 5.82 21.10 7.30
CA LEU A 508 7.02 20.27 7.37
C LEU A 508 8.28 21.15 7.48
N ASP A 509 9.06 20.92 8.54
CA ASP A 509 10.35 21.58 8.78
C ASP A 509 11.24 20.65 9.63
N TRP A 510 12.50 20.40 9.16
CA TRP A 510 13.50 19.57 9.84
C TRP A 510 14.92 19.90 9.44
#